data_519ce097fe7ff7cc7fe5474071ac6a3a
#
_entry.id   519ce097fe7ff7cc7fe5474071ac6a3a
#
_cell.length_a   1.000
_cell.length_b   1.000
_cell.length_c   1.000
_cell.angle_alpha   90.00
_cell.angle_beta   90.00
_cell.angle_gamma   90.00
#
_symmetry.space_group_name_H-M   'P 1'
#
loop_
_entity.id
_entity.type
_entity.pdbx_description
1 polymer ?
#
loop_
_entity_poly.entity_id
_entity_poly.type
_entity_poly.pdbx_seq_one_letter_code
_entity_poly.pdbx_strand_id
1 'polypeptide(L)'
;DEETVIQNLLRLREIMVSEVMTPRRVMKTVDSRLSVGEVLNDIPIMIFGRMPMIGDNIDDIRGMVLRSDILRKAADNDYSSPMEDFARDIFHCNHDDSVDKALDILLENKVQILIVKDDFGQTVGLITMEDIIETLLGVEIVDESDQEAIDDGNHHEDMRELARLQYEDSESE
;
A
#
# COMPACT_ATOMS: atom_id res chain seq x y z
N ASP A 1 10.66 12.23 -22.29
CA ASP A 1 11.73 11.78 -23.17
C ASP A 1 12.83 11.08 -22.33
N GLU A 2 13.80 10.44 -22.96
CA GLU A 2 14.83 9.62 -22.28
C GLU A 2 15.67 10.45 -21.31
N GLU A 3 15.98 11.69 -21.65
CA GLU A 3 16.77 12.60 -20.82
C GLU A 3 16.02 12.93 -19.51
N THR A 4 14.73 13.14 -19.58
CA THR A 4 13.87 13.39 -18.40
C THR A 4 13.86 12.20 -17.47
N VAL A 5 13.76 10.97 -18.00
CA VAL A 5 13.79 9.73 -17.20
C VAL A 5 15.15 9.58 -16.50
N ILE A 6 16.26 9.82 -17.18
CA ILE A 6 17.60 9.75 -16.59
C ILE A 6 17.76 10.79 -15.47
N GLN A 7 17.32 12.02 -15.69
CA GLN A 7 17.36 13.07 -14.67
C GLN A 7 16.51 12.69 -13.44
N ASN A 8 15.31 12.17 -13.65
CA ASN A 8 14.43 11.72 -12.58
C ASN A 8 15.03 10.53 -11.82
N LEU A 9 15.68 9.59 -12.52
CA LEU A 9 16.37 8.48 -11.90
C LEU A 9 17.48 8.94 -10.94
N LEU A 10 18.27 9.93 -11.34
CA LEU A 10 19.30 10.53 -10.48
C LEU A 10 18.68 11.25 -9.28
N ARG A 11 17.51 11.86 -9.45
CA ARG A 11 16.78 12.55 -8.37
C ARG A 11 16.24 11.60 -7.30
N LEU A 12 16.00 10.32 -7.62
CA LEU A 12 15.54 9.33 -6.62
C LEU A 12 16.50 9.20 -5.44
N ARG A 13 17.78 9.51 -5.63
CA ARG A 13 18.79 9.50 -4.56
C ARG A 13 18.66 10.69 -3.60
N GLU A 14 18.03 11.76 -4.03
CA GLU A 14 17.86 13.01 -3.28
C GLU A 14 16.49 13.12 -2.62
N ILE A 15 15.52 12.32 -3.06
CA ILE A 15 14.15 12.32 -2.54
C ILE A 15 14.08 11.31 -1.38
N MET A 16 13.60 11.74 -0.23
CA MET A 16 13.36 10.86 0.91
C MET A 16 12.04 10.10 0.76
N VAL A 17 12.00 8.88 1.28
CA VAL A 17 10.79 8.05 1.32
C VAL A 17 9.62 8.79 1.97
N SER A 18 9.86 9.55 3.05
CA SER A 18 8.85 10.36 3.74
C SER A 18 8.14 11.38 2.85
N GLU A 19 8.78 11.83 1.76
CA GLU A 19 8.19 12.80 0.83
C GLU A 19 7.20 12.18 -0.16
N VAL A 20 7.29 10.86 -0.37
CA VAL A 20 6.54 10.13 -1.41
C VAL A 20 5.57 9.12 -0.81
N MET A 21 5.81 8.64 0.39
CA MET A 21 5.01 7.60 1.05
C MET A 21 3.55 7.99 1.25
N THR A 22 2.69 6.98 1.35
CA THR A 22 1.36 7.11 1.93
C THR A 22 1.52 7.22 3.45
N PRO A 23 1.07 8.32 4.09
CA PRO A 23 1.28 8.50 5.51
C PRO A 23 0.40 7.57 6.36
N ARG A 24 0.87 7.26 7.58
CA ARG A 24 0.21 6.37 8.55
C ARG A 24 -1.29 6.60 8.69
N ARG A 25 -1.70 7.86 8.81
CA ARG A 25 -3.11 8.25 9.05
C ARG A 25 -4.08 7.83 7.95
N VAL A 26 -3.60 7.60 6.74
CA VAL A 26 -4.43 7.22 5.58
C VAL A 26 -4.14 5.79 5.09
N MET A 27 -3.28 5.04 5.81
CA MET A 27 -3.03 3.63 5.51
C MET A 27 -4.29 2.80 5.76
N LYS A 28 -4.60 1.90 4.82
CA LYS A 28 -5.56 0.81 5.06
C LYS A 28 -4.81 -0.45 5.47
N THR A 29 -5.24 -1.03 6.56
CA THR A 29 -4.71 -2.27 7.12
C THR A 29 -5.83 -3.26 7.37
N VAL A 30 -5.49 -4.51 7.56
CA VAL A 30 -6.44 -5.57 7.91
C VAL A 30 -5.98 -6.29 9.18
N ASP A 31 -6.91 -6.58 10.09
CA ASP A 31 -6.61 -7.34 11.30
C ASP A 31 -6.34 -8.82 10.94
N SER A 32 -5.27 -9.38 11.50
CA SER A 32 -4.82 -10.75 11.27
C SER A 32 -5.87 -11.81 11.63
N ARG A 33 -6.77 -11.48 12.54
CA ARG A 33 -7.81 -12.39 13.05
C ARG A 33 -9.10 -12.40 12.23
N LEU A 34 -9.31 -11.40 11.36
CA LEU A 34 -10.50 -11.34 10.51
C LEU A 34 -10.52 -12.52 9.54
N SER A 35 -11.70 -13.12 9.36
CA SER A 35 -11.93 -14.17 8.40
C SER A 35 -12.11 -13.62 6.97
N VAL A 36 -11.94 -14.47 5.99
CA VAL A 36 -12.23 -14.16 4.58
C VAL A 36 -13.64 -13.58 4.42
N GLY A 37 -14.63 -14.18 5.07
CA GLY A 37 -16.02 -13.71 5.00
C GLY A 37 -16.21 -12.30 5.57
N GLU A 38 -15.57 -11.99 6.70
CA GLU A 38 -15.64 -10.66 7.32
C GLU A 38 -14.98 -9.60 6.44
N VAL A 39 -13.81 -9.90 5.87
CA VAL A 39 -13.10 -8.97 4.97
C VAL A 39 -13.89 -8.73 3.68
N LEU A 40 -14.51 -9.75 3.10
CA LEU A 40 -15.35 -9.61 1.89
C LEU A 40 -16.58 -8.72 2.10
N ASN A 41 -17.09 -8.64 3.32
CA ASN A 41 -18.19 -7.74 3.66
C ASN A 41 -17.73 -6.26 3.79
N ASP A 42 -16.45 -6.02 3.91
CA ASP A 42 -15.87 -4.67 3.93
C ASP A 42 -15.37 -4.29 2.53
N ILE A 43 -16.30 -3.80 1.70
CA ILE A 43 -16.01 -3.39 0.31
C ILE A 43 -14.87 -2.35 0.22
N PRO A 44 -14.77 -1.34 1.12
CA PRO A 44 -13.65 -0.40 1.09
C PRO A 44 -12.27 -1.06 1.24
N ILE A 45 -12.15 -2.12 2.04
CA ILE A 45 -10.90 -2.89 2.15
C ILE A 45 -10.61 -3.60 0.82
N MET A 46 -11.61 -4.16 0.16
CA MET A 46 -11.45 -4.94 -1.05
C MET A 46 -11.02 -4.16 -2.30
N ILE A 47 -11.04 -2.84 -2.26
CA ILE A 47 -10.50 -2.01 -3.37
C ILE A 47 -8.97 -2.02 -3.41
N PHE A 48 -8.29 -2.37 -2.31
CA PHE A 48 -6.84 -2.44 -2.26
C PHE A 48 -6.32 -3.80 -2.69
N GLY A 49 -5.41 -3.84 -3.66
CA GLY A 49 -4.80 -5.08 -4.14
C GLY A 49 -3.89 -5.73 -3.11
N ARG A 50 -3.26 -4.94 -2.25
CA ARG A 50 -2.35 -5.34 -1.17
C ARG A 50 -2.63 -4.52 0.06
N MET A 51 -2.66 -5.18 1.22
CA MET A 51 -2.87 -4.50 2.50
C MET A 51 -1.90 -5.03 3.55
N PRO A 52 -1.26 -4.16 4.31
CA PRO A 52 -0.55 -4.60 5.51
C PRO A 52 -1.52 -5.28 6.47
N MET A 53 -1.09 -6.41 7.04
CA MET A 53 -1.82 -7.15 8.06
C MET A 53 -1.25 -6.79 9.43
N ILE A 54 -2.12 -6.40 10.35
CA ILE A 54 -1.75 -5.97 11.69
C ILE A 54 -2.24 -6.95 12.76
N GLY A 55 -1.58 -6.93 13.90
CA GLY A 55 -2.07 -7.55 15.12
C GLY A 55 -2.87 -6.58 15.98
N ASP A 56 -2.31 -6.15 17.10
CA ASP A 56 -3.05 -5.33 18.07
C ASP A 56 -3.18 -3.84 17.66
N ASN A 57 -2.25 -3.33 16.86
CA ASN A 57 -2.26 -1.96 16.38
C ASN A 57 -1.39 -1.80 15.12
N ILE A 58 -1.36 -0.60 14.56
CA ILE A 58 -0.64 -0.29 13.31
C ILE A 58 0.89 -0.40 13.44
N ASP A 59 1.45 -0.42 14.64
CA ASP A 59 2.87 -0.67 14.87
C ASP A 59 3.20 -2.17 14.95
N ASP A 60 2.19 -3.03 15.12
CA ASP A 60 2.30 -4.48 15.11
C ASP A 60 1.99 -5.04 13.71
N ILE A 61 2.84 -4.72 12.75
CA ILE A 61 2.73 -5.24 11.37
C ILE A 61 3.23 -6.68 11.34
N ARG A 62 2.36 -7.61 10.94
CA ARG A 62 2.64 -9.06 10.92
C ARG A 62 2.83 -9.65 9.54
N GLY A 63 2.49 -8.91 8.49
CA GLY A 63 2.60 -9.39 7.14
C GLY A 63 1.79 -8.55 6.17
N MET A 64 1.47 -9.14 5.03
CA MET A 64 0.69 -8.55 3.97
C MET A 64 -0.32 -9.55 3.44
N VAL A 65 -1.50 -9.07 3.07
CA VAL A 65 -2.54 -9.89 2.45
C VAL A 65 -2.82 -9.37 1.04
N LEU A 66 -2.92 -10.29 0.09
CA LEU A 66 -3.31 -9.99 -1.28
C LEU A 66 -4.82 -10.18 -1.47
N ARG A 67 -5.47 -9.21 -2.11
CA ARG A 67 -6.87 -9.35 -2.54
C ARG A 67 -7.09 -10.63 -3.35
N SER A 68 -6.16 -10.97 -4.25
CA SER A 68 -6.23 -12.19 -5.06
C SER A 68 -6.26 -13.47 -4.23
N ASP A 69 -5.54 -13.52 -3.10
CA ASP A 69 -5.54 -14.66 -2.21
C ASP A 69 -6.87 -14.77 -1.44
N ILE A 70 -7.44 -13.65 -1.01
CA ILE A 70 -8.77 -13.59 -0.37
C ILE A 70 -9.84 -14.11 -1.34
N LEU A 71 -9.83 -13.63 -2.58
CA LEU A 71 -10.79 -14.05 -3.61
C LEU A 71 -10.64 -15.53 -3.98
N ARG A 72 -9.43 -16.05 -3.99
CA ARG A 72 -9.16 -17.49 -4.24
C ARG A 72 -9.74 -18.34 -3.11
N LYS A 73 -9.54 -17.94 -1.85
CA LYS A 73 -10.16 -18.60 -0.70
C LYS A 73 -11.69 -18.63 -0.81
N ALA A 74 -12.29 -17.50 -1.16
CA ALA A 74 -13.73 -17.40 -1.38
C ALA A 74 -14.22 -18.31 -2.51
N ALA A 75 -13.48 -18.39 -3.62
CA ALA A 75 -13.79 -19.29 -4.74
C ALA A 75 -13.75 -20.77 -4.34
N ASP A 76 -12.91 -21.14 -3.36
CA ASP A 76 -12.84 -22.48 -2.77
C ASP A 76 -13.87 -22.68 -1.63
N ASN A 77 -14.81 -21.76 -1.44
CA ASN A 77 -15.80 -21.74 -0.36
C ASN A 77 -15.19 -21.71 1.05
N ASP A 78 -13.95 -21.26 1.19
CA ASP A 78 -13.27 -21.09 2.47
C ASP A 78 -13.45 -19.65 2.97
N TYR A 79 -14.55 -19.38 3.64
CA TYR A 79 -14.88 -18.08 4.22
C TYR A 79 -14.44 -17.94 5.67
N SER A 80 -13.98 -19.02 6.29
CA SER A 80 -13.64 -19.06 7.71
C SER A 80 -12.15 -18.86 8.02
N SER A 81 -11.26 -19.04 7.07
CA SER A 81 -9.84 -18.85 7.26
C SER A 81 -9.53 -17.41 7.68
N PRO A 82 -8.77 -17.19 8.74
CA PRO A 82 -8.31 -15.87 9.14
C PRO A 82 -7.19 -15.38 8.21
N MET A 83 -7.00 -14.07 8.15
CA MET A 83 -5.99 -13.43 7.31
C MET A 83 -4.58 -13.96 7.60
N GLU A 84 -4.26 -14.25 8.85
CA GLU A 84 -2.94 -14.76 9.27
C GLU A 84 -2.57 -16.10 8.65
N ASP A 85 -3.54 -16.93 8.23
CA ASP A 85 -3.28 -18.25 7.67
C ASP A 85 -2.65 -18.20 6.26
N PHE A 86 -2.80 -17.09 5.54
CA PHE A 86 -2.27 -16.94 4.17
C PHE A 86 -1.58 -15.60 3.94
N ALA A 87 -1.18 -14.93 5.01
CA ALA A 87 -0.39 -13.73 4.94
C ALA A 87 0.99 -14.01 4.34
N ARG A 88 1.52 -13.02 3.64
CA ARG A 88 2.85 -13.02 3.06
C ARG A 88 3.79 -12.13 3.85
N ASP A 89 5.09 -12.36 3.68
CA ASP A 89 6.12 -11.52 4.29
C ASP A 89 6.00 -10.09 3.79
N ILE A 90 6.24 -9.15 4.71
CA ILE A 90 6.32 -7.72 4.41
C ILE A 90 7.67 -7.19 4.87
N PHE A 91 8.25 -6.29 4.08
CA PHE A 91 9.53 -5.68 4.35
C PHE A 91 9.34 -4.21 4.72
N HIS A 92 10.38 -3.61 5.27
CA HIS A 92 10.33 -2.21 5.70
C HIS A 92 11.57 -1.43 5.27
N CYS A 93 11.43 -0.12 5.24
CA CYS A 93 12.50 0.84 5.10
C CYS A 93 12.34 1.95 6.16
N ASN A 94 13.35 2.79 6.30
CA ASN A 94 13.30 3.95 7.19
C ASN A 94 12.75 5.17 6.43
N HIS A 95 12.05 6.05 7.13
CA HIS A 95 11.47 7.27 6.56
C HIS A 95 12.54 8.23 5.99
N ASP A 96 13.76 8.18 6.53
CA ASP A 96 14.90 8.97 6.06
C ASP A 96 15.71 8.30 4.94
N ASP A 97 15.36 7.07 4.56
CA ASP A 97 15.96 6.42 3.41
C ASP A 97 15.60 7.17 2.13
N SER A 98 16.50 7.15 1.14
CA SER A 98 16.19 7.64 -0.19
C SER A 98 15.20 6.73 -0.90
N VAL A 99 14.44 7.29 -1.83
CA VAL A 99 13.55 6.50 -2.70
C VAL A 99 14.34 5.48 -3.52
N ASP A 100 15.57 5.80 -3.91
CA ASP A 100 16.50 4.87 -4.57
C ASP A 100 16.79 3.63 -3.71
N LYS A 101 17.04 3.82 -2.42
CA LYS A 101 17.23 2.69 -1.49
C LYS A 101 15.97 1.86 -1.31
N ALA A 102 14.80 2.48 -1.22
CA ALA A 102 13.53 1.78 -1.15
C ALA A 102 13.29 0.94 -2.41
N LEU A 103 13.62 1.48 -3.59
CA LEU A 103 13.54 0.75 -4.85
C LEU A 103 14.43 -0.50 -4.84
N ASP A 104 15.65 -0.40 -4.35
CA ASP A 104 16.57 -1.55 -4.22
C ASP A 104 15.96 -2.65 -3.33
N ILE A 105 15.37 -2.28 -2.17
CA ILE A 105 14.73 -3.25 -1.27
C ILE A 105 13.55 -3.94 -1.95
N LEU A 106 12.72 -3.20 -2.69
CA LEU A 106 11.59 -3.77 -3.44
C LEU A 106 12.06 -4.76 -4.51
N LEU A 107 13.09 -4.41 -5.26
CA LEU A 107 13.63 -5.25 -6.34
C LEU A 107 14.33 -6.50 -5.81
N GLU A 108 15.15 -6.37 -4.77
CA GLU A 108 15.88 -7.48 -4.16
C GLU A 108 14.95 -8.54 -3.55
N ASN A 109 13.87 -8.09 -2.91
CA ASN A 109 12.90 -8.96 -2.26
C ASN A 109 11.73 -9.35 -3.16
N LYS A 110 11.66 -8.82 -4.39
CA LYS A 110 10.58 -9.06 -5.37
C LYS A 110 9.20 -8.77 -4.78
N VAL A 111 9.10 -7.67 -4.04
CA VAL A 111 7.87 -7.18 -3.42
C VAL A 111 7.46 -5.84 -4.02
N GLN A 112 6.21 -5.44 -3.80
CA GLN A 112 5.59 -4.26 -4.40
C GLN A 112 5.32 -3.16 -3.38
N ILE A 113 5.48 -3.44 -2.09
CA ILE A 113 5.15 -2.56 -0.98
C ILE A 113 6.15 -2.72 0.15
N LEU A 114 6.50 -1.60 0.79
CA LEU A 114 7.29 -1.56 2.02
C LEU A 114 6.52 -0.79 3.09
N ILE A 115 6.65 -1.24 4.33
CA ILE A 115 6.29 -0.43 5.49
C ILE A 115 7.41 0.57 5.74
N VAL A 116 7.03 1.80 6.03
CA VAL A 116 7.97 2.86 6.39
C VAL A 116 7.95 3.05 7.90
N LYS A 117 9.11 2.97 8.52
CA LYS A 117 9.29 3.14 9.97
C LYS A 117 10.15 4.35 10.27
N ASP A 118 9.93 4.94 11.45
CA ASP A 118 10.81 5.95 12.02
C ASP A 118 12.00 5.31 12.76
N ASP A 119 12.85 6.14 13.34
CA ASP A 119 14.04 5.69 14.09
C ASP A 119 13.70 4.96 15.40
N PHE A 120 12.46 5.09 15.86
CA PHE A 120 11.93 4.39 17.05
C PHE A 120 11.21 3.07 16.71
N GLY A 121 11.17 2.68 15.45
CA GLY A 121 10.50 1.47 14.98
C GLY A 121 8.97 1.60 14.85
N GLN A 122 8.42 2.81 14.95
CA GLN A 122 7.01 3.06 14.73
C GLN A 122 6.69 3.12 13.25
N THR A 123 5.55 2.59 12.86
CA THR A 123 5.04 2.70 11.49
C THR A 123 4.61 4.15 11.22
N VAL A 124 5.19 4.78 10.21
CA VAL A 124 4.86 6.15 9.80
C VAL A 124 4.19 6.22 8.43
N GLY A 125 4.21 5.14 7.67
CA GLY A 125 3.58 5.07 6.37
C GLY A 125 3.89 3.78 5.62
N LEU A 126 3.54 3.77 4.34
CA LEU A 126 3.94 2.75 3.38
C LEU A 126 4.35 3.38 2.06
N ILE A 127 5.19 2.70 1.30
CA ILE A 127 5.58 3.11 -0.04
C ILE A 127 5.43 1.92 -0.99
N THR A 128 4.92 2.18 -2.19
CA THR A 128 4.69 1.17 -3.21
C THR A 128 5.63 1.35 -4.39
N MET A 129 5.79 0.29 -5.19
CA MET A 129 6.50 0.38 -6.48
C MET A 129 5.85 1.42 -7.40
N GLU A 130 4.52 1.54 -7.38
CA GLU A 130 3.78 2.52 -8.16
C GLU A 130 4.15 3.95 -7.76
N ASP A 131 4.24 4.25 -6.46
CA ASP A 131 4.68 5.57 -5.96
C ASP A 131 6.06 5.95 -6.50
N ILE A 132 6.98 4.98 -6.55
CA ILE A 132 8.33 5.20 -7.05
C ILE A 132 8.34 5.41 -8.57
N ILE A 133 7.59 4.61 -9.32
CA ILE A 133 7.49 4.75 -10.77
C ILE A 133 6.83 6.08 -11.14
N GLU A 134 5.78 6.49 -10.45
CA GLU A 134 5.15 7.81 -10.63
C GLU A 134 6.16 8.95 -10.40
N THR A 135 6.95 8.85 -9.33
CA THR A 135 8.02 9.80 -9.04
C THR A 135 9.07 9.83 -10.14
N LEU A 136 9.46 8.67 -10.66
CA LEU A 136 10.45 8.53 -11.73
C LEU A 136 9.94 9.12 -13.06
N LEU A 137 8.68 8.88 -13.41
CA LEU A 137 8.08 9.34 -14.66
C LEU A 137 7.55 10.77 -14.55
N GLY A 138 7.31 11.26 -13.34
CA GLY A 138 6.67 12.55 -13.08
C GLY A 138 5.21 12.60 -13.53
N VAL A 139 4.56 11.43 -13.67
CA VAL A 139 3.16 11.26 -14.06
C VAL A 139 2.50 10.22 -13.18
N GLU A 140 1.20 10.36 -12.99
CA GLU A 140 0.39 9.36 -12.30
C GLU A 140 0.18 8.14 -13.22
N ILE A 141 0.37 6.93 -12.67
CA ILE A 141 0.10 5.69 -13.37
C ILE A 141 -1.32 5.26 -13.03
N VAL A 142 -2.14 5.14 -14.07
CA VAL A 142 -3.49 4.62 -13.98
C VAL A 142 -3.45 3.13 -14.33
N ASP A 143 -3.99 2.28 -13.45
CA ASP A 143 -4.11 0.85 -13.72
C ASP A 143 -5.06 0.62 -14.91
N GLU A 144 -4.71 -0.33 -15.80
CA GLU A 144 -5.55 -0.66 -16.98
C GLU A 144 -6.97 -1.10 -16.59
N SER A 145 -7.16 -1.62 -15.37
CA SER A 145 -8.49 -1.96 -14.83
C SER A 145 -9.33 -0.72 -14.51
N ASP A 146 -8.71 0.44 -14.36
CA ASP A 146 -9.38 1.70 -14.04
C ASP A 146 -9.75 2.50 -15.31
N GLN A 147 -9.29 2.09 -16.49
CA GLN A 147 -9.57 2.80 -17.76
C GLN A 147 -11.05 2.83 -18.15
N GLU A 148 -11.88 1.92 -17.64
CA GLU A 148 -13.33 1.97 -17.86
C GLU A 148 -14.05 2.99 -16.95
N ALA A 149 -13.37 3.52 -15.92
CA ALA A 149 -13.90 4.51 -14.98
C ALA A 149 -13.39 5.95 -15.23
N ILE A 150 -12.45 6.14 -16.19
CA ILE A 150 -11.79 7.42 -16.44
C ILE A 150 -12.58 8.28 -17.43
N ASP A 151 -13.81 8.62 -17.12
CA ASP A 151 -14.40 9.80 -17.74
C ASP A 151 -14.44 11.02 -16.79
N ASP A 152 -13.99 10.86 -15.54
CA ASP A 152 -13.89 11.92 -14.56
C ASP A 152 -12.62 11.80 -13.70
N GLY A 153 -11.57 12.44 -14.16
CA GLY A 153 -10.36 12.92 -13.51
C GLY A 153 -9.93 12.42 -12.11
N ASN A 154 -8.70 11.92 -12.04
CA ASN A 154 -7.87 11.88 -10.82
C ASN A 154 -8.16 10.78 -9.80
N HIS A 155 -8.13 9.52 -10.22
CA HIS A 155 -8.51 8.35 -9.40
C HIS A 155 -7.58 8.08 -8.19
N HIS A 156 -6.32 8.46 -8.27
CA HIS A 156 -5.35 8.22 -7.17
C HIS A 156 -5.51 9.26 -6.04
N GLU A 157 -5.84 10.50 -6.38
CA GLU A 157 -6.24 11.52 -5.39
C GLU A 157 -7.59 11.15 -4.77
N ASP A 158 -8.54 10.67 -5.57
CA ASP A 158 -9.85 10.22 -5.11
C ASP A 158 -9.78 9.03 -4.16
N MET A 159 -8.87 8.07 -4.39
CA MET A 159 -8.65 6.93 -3.50
C MET A 159 -7.98 7.33 -2.18
N ARG A 160 -7.04 8.27 -2.23
CA ARG A 160 -6.45 8.89 -1.03
C ARG A 160 -7.47 9.73 -0.28
N GLU A 161 -8.36 10.41 -0.99
CA GLU A 161 -9.42 11.24 -0.43
C GLU A 161 -10.57 10.42 0.15
N LEU A 162 -10.99 9.33 -0.52
CA LEU A 162 -11.93 8.35 0.03
C LEU A 162 -11.41 7.67 1.30
N ALA A 163 -10.13 7.32 1.32
CA ALA A 163 -9.48 6.79 2.52
C ALA A 163 -9.43 7.83 3.66
N ARG A 164 -9.29 9.13 3.33
CA ARG A 164 -9.37 10.23 4.29
C ARG A 164 -10.77 10.40 4.88
N LEU A 165 -11.79 10.44 4.04
CA LEU A 165 -13.19 10.66 4.45
C LEU A 165 -13.69 9.54 5.36
N GLN A 166 -13.29 8.30 5.08
CA GLN A 166 -13.65 7.15 5.92
C GLN A 166 -12.95 7.13 7.27
N TYR A 167 -11.76 7.75 7.36
CA TYR A 167 -11.05 7.88 8.63
C TYR A 167 -11.68 8.96 9.53
N GLU A 168 -12.10 10.08 8.92
CA GLU A 168 -12.76 11.19 9.63
C GLU A 168 -14.13 10.76 10.21
N ASP A 169 -14.88 9.90 9.50
CA ASP A 169 -16.16 9.35 9.98
C ASP A 169 -15.98 8.36 11.14
N SER A 170 -14.84 7.67 11.22
CA SER A 170 -14.56 6.70 12.31
C SER A 170 -14.10 7.34 13.62
N GLU A 171 -13.68 8.61 13.60
CA GLU A 171 -13.30 9.37 14.81
C GLU A 171 -14.48 10.18 15.40
N SER A 172 -15.64 10.21 14.73
CA SER A 172 -16.81 10.99 15.18
C SER A 172 -17.91 10.15 15.88
N GLU A 173 -17.68 8.88 16.12
CA GLU A 173 -18.47 8.00 17.00
C GLU A 173 -17.67 7.60 18.27
#